data_4573ba7017f3522d99e3d1f225a87d64
#
_entry.id   4573ba7017f3522d99e3d1f225a87d64
#
_cell.length_a   1.000
_cell.length_b   1.000
_cell.length_c   1.000
_cell.angle_alpha   90.00
_cell.angle_beta   90.00
_cell.angle_gamma   90.00
#
_symmetry.space_group_name_H-M   'P 1'
#
loop_
_entity.id
_entity.type
_entity.pdbx_description
1 polymer ?
#
loop_
_entity_poly.entity_id
_entity_poly.type
_entity_poly.pdbx_seq_one_letter_code
_entity_poly.pdbx_strand_id
1 'polypeptide(L)' 'MALTNAERQAALKNRREEMARLMAEQNTALLAENAALRAEVEGLKAKAHRLELAALRA' A
#
# COMPACT_ATOMS: atom_id res chain seq x y z
N MET A 1 -18.67 -34.62 -13.14
CA MET A 1 -19.08 -35.10 -11.80
C MET A 1 -19.15 -33.94 -10.83
N ALA A 2 -20.14 -33.98 -9.95
CA ALA A 2 -20.27 -32.94 -8.92
C ALA A 2 -19.18 -33.12 -7.85
N LEU A 3 -18.70 -32.02 -7.33
CA LEU A 3 -17.75 -32.02 -6.23
C LEU A 3 -18.44 -32.49 -4.93
N THR A 4 -17.70 -33.21 -4.10
CA THR A 4 -18.17 -33.53 -2.76
C THR A 4 -18.21 -32.28 -1.89
N ASN A 5 -18.92 -32.33 -0.76
CA ASN A 5 -18.93 -31.22 0.20
C ASN A 5 -17.54 -30.92 0.72
N ALA A 6 -16.72 -31.95 0.97
CA ALA A 6 -15.35 -31.79 1.42
C ALA A 6 -14.51 -31.05 0.38
N GLU A 7 -14.66 -31.40 -0.90
CA GLU A 7 -13.94 -30.72 -1.99
C GLU A 7 -14.37 -29.26 -2.14
N ARG A 8 -15.68 -28.98 -2.02
CA ARG A 8 -16.20 -27.60 -2.05
C ARG A 8 -15.66 -26.76 -0.89
N GLN A 9 -15.62 -27.34 0.30
CA GLN A 9 -15.08 -26.66 1.48
C GLN A 9 -13.59 -26.36 1.32
N ALA A 10 -12.83 -27.32 0.80
CA ALA A 10 -11.42 -27.13 0.53
C ALA A 10 -11.18 -26.03 -0.51
N ALA A 11 -11.97 -26.00 -1.58
CA ALA A 11 -11.88 -24.99 -2.62
C ALA A 11 -12.19 -23.58 -2.07
N LEU A 12 -13.22 -23.44 -1.24
CA LEU A 12 -13.57 -22.18 -0.60
C LEU A 12 -12.48 -21.71 0.34
N LYS A 13 -11.92 -22.59 1.14
CA LYS A 13 -10.82 -22.30 2.05
C LYS A 13 -9.60 -21.81 1.28
N ASN A 14 -9.24 -22.50 0.21
CA ASN A 14 -8.09 -22.11 -0.62
C ASN A 14 -8.29 -20.73 -1.25
N ARG A 15 -9.49 -20.41 -1.73
CA ARG A 15 -9.81 -19.09 -2.30
C ARG A 15 -9.70 -18.00 -1.25
N ARG A 16 -10.20 -18.24 -0.04
CA ARG A 16 -10.12 -17.29 1.06
C ARG A 16 -8.67 -17.02 1.48
N GLU A 17 -7.87 -18.07 1.58
CA GLU A 17 -6.46 -17.96 1.93
C GLU A 17 -5.69 -17.19 0.86
N GLU A 18 -5.93 -17.47 -0.40
CA GLU A 18 -5.29 -16.77 -1.50
C GLU A 18 -5.70 -15.29 -1.53
N MET A 19 -6.99 -15.00 -1.35
CA MET A 19 -7.48 -13.63 -1.30
C MET A 19 -6.86 -12.85 -0.15
N ALA A 20 -6.78 -13.47 1.03
CA ALA A 20 -6.14 -12.85 2.20
C ALA A 20 -4.65 -12.56 1.93
N ARG A 21 -3.95 -13.47 1.27
CA ARG A 21 -2.55 -13.28 0.89
C ARG A 21 -2.38 -12.12 -0.08
N LEU A 22 -3.22 -12.06 -1.12
CA LEU A 22 -3.19 -10.96 -2.09
C LEU A 22 -3.49 -9.61 -1.44
N MET A 23 -4.47 -9.57 -0.54
CA MET A 23 -4.77 -8.34 0.21
C MET A 23 -3.62 -7.92 1.10
N ALA A 24 -2.96 -8.86 1.76
CA ALA A 24 -1.79 -8.57 2.59
C ALA A 24 -0.63 -8.02 1.75
N GLU A 25 -0.39 -8.58 0.58
CA GLU A 25 0.62 -8.09 -0.35
C GLU A 25 0.31 -6.66 -0.82
N GLN A 26 -0.95 -6.40 -1.19
CA GLN A 26 -1.39 -5.06 -1.58
C GLN A 26 -1.25 -4.06 -0.45
N ASN A 27 -1.61 -4.44 0.77
CA ASN A 27 -1.47 -3.57 1.92
C ASN A 27 -0.02 -3.22 2.19
N THR A 28 0.88 -4.19 2.08
CA THR A 28 2.31 -3.96 2.24
C THR A 28 2.83 -2.99 1.18
N ALA A 29 2.42 -3.17 -0.07
CA ALA A 29 2.81 -2.28 -1.17
C ALA A 29 2.28 -0.86 -0.96
N LEU A 30 1.02 -0.72 -0.54
CA LEU A 30 0.41 0.57 -0.27
C LEU A 30 1.05 1.30 0.91
N LEU A 31 1.41 0.57 1.96
CA LEU A 31 2.13 1.15 3.10
C LEU A 31 3.49 1.69 2.69
N ALA A 32 4.21 0.95 1.85
CA ALA A 32 5.50 1.39 1.33
C ALA A 32 5.34 2.64 0.44
N GLU A 33 4.34 2.64 -0.44
CA GLU A 33 4.03 3.78 -1.30
C GLU A 33 3.65 5.00 -0.48
N ASN A 34 2.81 4.84 0.55
CA ASN A 34 2.43 5.92 1.43
C ASN A 34 3.62 6.51 2.17
N ALA A 35 4.53 5.67 2.65
CA ALA A 35 5.75 6.14 3.30
C ALA A 35 6.63 6.94 2.34
N ALA A 36 6.78 6.48 1.10
CA ALA A 36 7.54 7.18 0.07
C ALA A 36 6.92 8.54 -0.27
N LEU A 37 5.58 8.58 -0.43
CA LEU A 37 4.87 9.83 -0.72
C LEU A 37 4.98 10.83 0.42
N ARG A 38 4.88 10.37 1.67
CA ARG A 38 5.06 11.25 2.83
C ARG A 38 6.46 11.84 2.88
N ALA A 39 7.48 11.04 2.59
CA ALA A 39 8.85 11.52 2.53
C ALA A 39 9.03 12.55 1.42
N GLU A 40 8.42 12.31 0.25
CA GLU A 40 8.43 13.26 -0.87
C GLU A 40 7.75 14.57 -0.50
N VAL A 41 6.60 14.52 0.14
CA VAL A 41 5.87 15.72 0.61
C VAL A 41 6.72 16.51 1.60
N GLU A 42 7.35 15.86 2.56
CA GLU A 42 8.21 16.53 3.52
C GLU A 42 9.43 17.18 2.84
N GLY A 43 10.01 16.51 1.85
CA GLY A 43 11.10 17.07 1.06
C GLY A 43 10.67 18.33 0.28
N LEU A 44 9.48 18.29 -0.32
CA LEU A 44 8.92 19.43 -1.04
C LEU A 44 8.59 20.60 -0.12
N LYS A 45 8.06 20.33 1.07
CA LYS A 45 7.81 21.36 2.08
C LYS A 45 9.09 22.03 2.53
N ALA A 46 10.15 21.27 2.78
CA ALA A 46 11.45 21.80 3.17
C ALA A 46 12.04 22.67 2.06
N LYS A 47 11.93 22.23 0.81
CA LYS A 47 12.38 23.00 -0.35
C LYS A 47 11.60 24.31 -0.49
N ALA A 48 10.28 24.27 -0.37
CA ALA A 48 9.44 25.45 -0.44
C ALA A 48 9.81 26.45 0.66
N HIS A 49 10.03 25.97 1.88
CA HIS A 49 10.42 26.81 2.99
C HIS A 49 11.77 27.50 2.74
N ARG A 50 12.75 26.78 2.21
CA ARG A 50 14.05 27.37 1.85
C ARG A 50 13.92 28.44 0.78
N LEU A 51 13.05 28.21 -0.22
CA LEU A 51 12.79 29.18 -1.28
C LEU A 51 12.11 30.44 -0.74
N GLU A 52 11.16 30.30 0.19
CA GLU A 52 10.50 31.41 0.86
C GLU A 52 11.50 32.25 1.65
N LEU A 53 12.38 31.60 2.42
CA LEU A 53 13.41 32.30 3.18
C LEU A 53 14.38 33.04 2.26
N ALA A 54 14.78 32.43 1.15
CA ALA A 54 15.65 33.08 0.16
C ALA A 54 14.96 34.30 -0.45
N ALA A 55 13.69 34.21 -0.77
CA ALA A 55 12.90 35.33 -1.31
C ALA A 55 12.81 36.50 -0.31
N LEU A 56 12.62 36.18 0.97
CA LEU A 56 12.56 37.19 2.03
C LEU A 56 13.88 37.89 2.28
N ARG A 57 15.01 37.25 1.96
CA ARG A 57 16.35 37.83 2.11
C ARG A 57 16.78 38.68 0.91
N ALA A 58 16.13 38.46 -0.21
CA ALA A 58 16.49 39.14 -1.46
C ALA A 58 16.13 40.64 -1.47
#